data_19f3b49c2798ad681c399c3fffcfeb40
#
_entry.id   19f3b49c2798ad681c399c3fffcfeb40
#
_cell.length_a   1.000
_cell.length_b   1.000
_cell.length_c   1.000
_cell.angle_alpha   90.00
_cell.angle_beta   90.00
_cell.angle_gamma   90.00
#
_symmetry.space_group_name_H-M   'P 1'
#
loop_
_entity.id
_entity.type
_entity.pdbx_description
1 polymer ?
#
loop_
_entity_poly.entity_id
_entity_poly.type
_entity_poly.pdbx_seq_one_letter_code
_entity_poly.pdbx_strand_id
1 'polypeptide(L)'
;QRQMCIRDRPLVILYPLAKWVTWWPQAVLGLTFSWGVPLGWAAASGSPPPVALALVYAGSVAWVFGYDTIYAIQDMADDREVGVKSSALGLGRHLRAGVATAYALAVAGLGLGFWLLLGTGIWVAALVAMALHLAWQSYRLDAGDPAMALRLFKSNRDAGLILTAGLVINQIAA
;
A
#
# COMPACT_ATOMS: atom_id res chain seq x y z
N GLN A 1 9.77 -15.85 18.29
CA GLN A 1 9.13 -14.51 18.20
C GLN A 1 10.12 -13.34 18.37
N ARG A 2 11.10 -13.39 19.30
CA ARG A 2 12.09 -12.29 19.49
C ARG A 2 13.04 -12.07 18.30
N GLN A 3 13.37 -13.10 17.53
CA GLN A 3 14.28 -12.97 16.38
C GLN A 3 13.59 -12.37 15.12
N MET A 4 12.28 -12.50 14.97
CA MET A 4 11.53 -11.86 13.89
C MET A 4 11.51 -10.34 14.02
N CYS A 5 11.27 -9.79 15.21
CA CYS A 5 11.26 -8.34 15.45
C CYS A 5 12.62 -7.64 15.24
N ILE A 6 13.73 -8.37 15.24
CA ILE A 6 15.08 -7.78 15.07
C ILE A 6 15.41 -7.59 13.57
N ARG A 7 14.88 -8.44 12.69
CA ARG A 7 15.15 -8.37 11.24
C ARG A 7 14.46 -7.19 10.54
N ASP A 8 13.38 -6.68 11.09
CA ASP A 8 12.60 -5.57 10.51
C ASP A 8 13.16 -4.19 10.91
N ARG A 9 13.94 -4.13 11.99
CA ARG A 9 14.51 -2.88 12.52
C ARG A 9 15.37 -2.09 11.52
N PRO A 10 16.21 -2.71 10.66
CA PRO A 10 17.00 -1.94 9.69
C PRO A 10 16.13 -1.12 8.74
N LEU A 11 15.01 -1.68 8.25
CA LEU A 11 14.10 -0.98 7.33
C LEU A 11 13.35 0.17 8.03
N VAL A 12 12.97 -0.03 9.30
CA VAL A 12 12.30 1.01 10.11
C VAL A 12 13.26 2.18 10.41
N ILE A 13 14.54 1.90 10.63
CA ILE A 13 15.57 2.93 10.84
C ILE A 13 15.89 3.66 9.53
N LEU A 14 15.83 2.97 8.39
CA LEU A 14 16.12 3.54 7.07
C LEU A 14 15.05 4.54 6.60
N TYR A 15 13.80 4.40 7.04
CA TYR A 15 12.71 5.26 6.59
C TYR A 15 12.93 6.76 6.88
N PRO A 16 13.27 7.20 8.11
CA PRO A 16 13.56 8.61 8.37
C PRO A 16 14.75 9.13 7.56
N LEU A 17 15.77 8.29 7.35
CA LEU A 17 16.95 8.64 6.54
C LEU A 17 16.60 8.74 5.06
N ALA A 18 15.63 7.97 4.57
CA ALA A 18 15.19 8.00 3.19
C ALA A 18 14.63 9.39 2.80
N LYS A 19 13.99 10.13 3.70
CA LYS A 19 13.50 11.50 3.45
C LYS A 19 14.61 12.49 3.08
N TRP A 20 15.85 12.24 3.50
CA TRP A 20 17.00 13.09 3.17
C TRP A 20 17.65 12.72 1.83
N VAL A 21 17.56 11.45 1.44
CA VAL A 21 18.31 10.90 0.30
C VAL A 21 17.45 10.79 -0.96
N THR A 22 16.20 10.33 -0.83
CA THR A 22 15.34 10.00 -1.98
C THR A 22 14.02 10.78 -1.98
N TRP A 23 13.47 11.02 -3.18
CA TRP A 23 12.11 11.53 -3.36
C TRP A 23 11.02 10.48 -3.11
N TRP A 24 11.40 9.23 -2.87
CA TRP A 24 10.50 8.08 -2.74
C TRP A 24 10.57 7.38 -1.38
N PRO A 25 10.60 8.11 -0.23
CA PRO A 25 10.62 7.47 1.09
C PRO A 25 9.39 6.59 1.32
N GLN A 26 8.25 6.93 0.71
CA GLN A 26 7.01 6.15 0.77
C GLN A 26 7.15 4.75 0.16
N ALA A 27 8.05 4.56 -0.81
CA ALA A 27 8.36 3.22 -1.33
C ALA A 27 9.10 2.37 -0.29
N VAL A 28 10.03 2.97 0.46
CA VAL A 28 10.72 2.29 1.57
C VAL A 28 9.72 1.89 2.65
N LEU A 29 8.77 2.79 2.98
CA LEU A 29 7.69 2.48 3.91
C LEU A 29 6.83 1.32 3.39
N GLY A 30 6.48 1.36 2.11
CA GLY A 30 5.71 0.29 1.46
C GLY A 30 6.37 -1.07 1.61
N LEU A 31 7.67 -1.17 1.35
CA LEU A 31 8.44 -2.41 1.53
C LEU A 31 8.39 -2.89 2.99
N THR A 32 8.51 -1.97 3.94
CA THR A 32 8.51 -2.29 5.37
C THR A 32 7.13 -2.77 5.86
N PHE A 33 6.07 -2.02 5.53
CA PHE A 33 4.72 -2.34 6.01
C PHE A 33 4.14 -3.59 5.35
N SER A 34 4.45 -3.81 4.07
CA SER A 34 3.98 -5.00 3.36
C SER A 34 4.70 -6.29 3.78
N TRP A 35 5.75 -6.21 4.61
CA TRP A 35 6.48 -7.38 5.10
C TRP A 35 5.59 -8.37 5.88
N GLY A 36 4.45 -7.91 6.36
CA GLY A 36 3.41 -8.77 6.94
C GLY A 36 2.90 -9.86 5.99
N VAL A 37 2.97 -9.67 4.67
CA VAL A 37 2.52 -10.65 3.67
C VAL A 37 3.36 -11.93 3.71
N PRO A 38 4.69 -11.90 3.52
CA PRO A 38 5.51 -13.11 3.62
C PRO A 38 5.58 -13.66 5.04
N LEU A 39 5.50 -12.83 6.08
CA LEU A 39 5.47 -13.29 7.47
C LEU A 39 4.18 -14.04 7.79
N GLY A 40 3.03 -13.53 7.36
CA GLY A 40 1.74 -14.20 7.53
C GLY A 40 1.71 -15.55 6.83
N TRP A 41 2.24 -15.63 5.61
CA TRP A 41 2.38 -16.90 4.90
C TRP A 41 3.26 -17.89 5.66
N ALA A 42 4.45 -17.48 6.07
CA ALA A 42 5.38 -18.34 6.79
C ALA A 42 4.80 -18.86 8.11
N ALA A 43 4.04 -18.01 8.81
CA ALA A 43 3.39 -18.37 10.07
C ALA A 43 2.23 -19.35 9.89
N ALA A 44 1.47 -19.24 8.79
CA ALA A 44 0.29 -20.03 8.54
C ALA A 44 0.60 -21.37 7.83
N SER A 45 1.53 -21.37 6.85
CA SER A 45 1.78 -22.53 6.00
C SER A 45 2.97 -23.39 6.43
N GLY A 46 3.94 -22.78 7.13
CA GLY A 46 5.22 -23.44 7.47
C GLY A 46 6.07 -23.80 6.23
N SER A 47 5.65 -23.40 5.03
CA SER A 47 6.31 -23.73 3.76
C SER A 47 6.95 -22.48 3.13
N PRO A 48 7.91 -22.64 2.19
CA PRO A 48 8.44 -21.54 1.43
C PRO A 48 7.33 -20.76 0.69
N PRO A 49 7.44 -19.43 0.57
CA PRO A 49 6.42 -18.64 -0.10
C PRO A 49 6.39 -18.96 -1.61
N PRO A 50 5.22 -19.19 -2.21
CA PRO A 50 5.10 -19.36 -3.65
C PRO A 50 5.39 -18.06 -4.39
N VAL A 51 5.82 -18.16 -5.66
CA VAL A 51 6.13 -16.97 -6.50
C VAL A 51 4.93 -16.02 -6.57
N ALA A 52 3.69 -16.53 -6.59
CA ALA A 52 2.48 -15.73 -6.60
C ALA A 52 2.37 -14.79 -5.38
N LEU A 53 2.94 -15.16 -4.22
CA LEU A 53 2.97 -14.31 -3.05
C LEU A 53 3.82 -13.05 -3.26
N ALA A 54 4.83 -13.10 -4.14
CA ALA A 54 5.62 -11.92 -4.50
C ALA A 54 4.76 -10.85 -5.21
N LEU A 55 3.75 -11.28 -5.99
CA LEU A 55 2.78 -10.36 -6.61
C LEU A 55 1.87 -9.71 -5.56
N VAL A 56 1.40 -10.48 -4.58
CA VAL A 56 0.62 -9.94 -3.45
C VAL A 56 1.46 -8.94 -2.67
N TYR A 57 2.72 -9.26 -2.39
CA TYR A 57 3.64 -8.35 -1.71
C TYR A 57 3.87 -7.07 -2.51
N ALA A 58 4.19 -7.17 -3.80
CA ALA A 58 4.41 -6.01 -4.67
C ALA A 58 3.14 -5.15 -4.80
N GLY A 59 1.97 -5.76 -4.92
CA GLY A 59 0.68 -5.07 -4.92
C GLY A 59 0.44 -4.33 -3.61
N SER A 60 0.75 -4.95 -2.48
CA SER A 60 0.66 -4.31 -1.16
C SER A 60 1.62 -3.13 -1.02
N VAL A 61 2.87 -3.26 -1.51
CA VAL A 61 3.85 -2.15 -1.54
C VAL A 61 3.31 -0.97 -2.35
N ALA A 62 2.76 -1.24 -3.53
CA ALA A 62 2.18 -0.20 -4.38
C ALA A 62 0.97 0.48 -3.71
N TRP A 63 0.13 -0.26 -3.00
CA TRP A 63 -0.98 0.30 -2.25
C TRP A 63 -0.50 1.20 -1.11
N VAL A 64 0.45 0.73 -0.30
CA VAL A 64 1.06 1.53 0.79
C VAL A 64 1.68 2.81 0.21
N PHE A 65 2.44 2.70 -0.87
CA PHE A 65 3.02 3.87 -1.55
C PHE A 65 1.93 4.88 -1.96
N GLY A 66 0.83 4.41 -2.52
CA GLY A 66 -0.27 5.28 -2.96
C GLY A 66 -0.89 6.05 -1.79
N TYR A 67 -1.33 5.35 -0.73
CA TYR A 67 -2.00 6.03 0.38
C TYR A 67 -1.05 6.87 1.24
N ASP A 68 0.21 6.46 1.37
CA ASP A 68 1.18 7.26 2.13
C ASP A 68 1.64 8.50 1.33
N THR A 69 1.61 8.43 0.00
CA THR A 69 1.76 9.63 -0.86
C THR A 69 0.61 10.62 -0.66
N ILE A 70 -0.63 10.13 -0.48
CA ILE A 70 -1.77 10.98 -0.10
C ILE A 70 -1.54 11.61 1.27
N TYR A 71 -1.07 10.81 2.25
CA TYR A 71 -0.76 11.33 3.58
C TYR A 71 0.31 12.42 3.54
N ALA A 72 1.35 12.24 2.73
CA ALA A 72 2.45 13.19 2.61
C ALA A 72 2.02 14.60 2.14
N ILE A 73 0.79 14.78 1.64
CA ILE A 73 0.22 16.10 1.33
C ILE A 73 0.09 16.94 2.60
N GLN A 74 -0.13 16.32 3.76
CA GLN A 74 -0.22 17.02 5.06
C GLN A 74 1.06 17.79 5.36
N ASP A 75 2.21 17.17 5.03
CA ASP A 75 3.52 17.65 5.43
C ASP A 75 4.21 18.45 4.30
N MET A 76 3.58 18.63 3.12
CA MET A 76 4.22 19.24 1.94
C MET A 76 4.78 20.64 2.20
N ALA A 77 4.13 21.45 3.03
CA ALA A 77 4.59 22.79 3.36
C ALA A 77 5.84 22.73 4.25
N ASP A 78 5.78 21.95 5.31
CA ASP A 78 6.86 21.78 6.28
C ASP A 78 8.05 21.05 5.65
N ASP A 79 7.81 19.98 4.86
CA ASP A 79 8.84 19.24 4.12
C ASP A 79 9.63 20.17 3.17
N ARG A 80 8.95 21.16 2.54
CA ARG A 80 9.59 22.16 1.70
C ARG A 80 10.47 23.13 2.48
N GLU A 81 9.98 23.59 3.62
CA GLU A 81 10.70 24.54 4.49
C GLU A 81 11.94 23.89 5.10
N VAL A 82 11.85 22.67 5.55
CA VAL A 82 12.95 21.90 6.13
C VAL A 82 13.91 21.34 5.07
N GLY A 83 13.48 21.28 3.79
CA GLY A 83 14.29 20.74 2.69
C GLY A 83 14.35 19.22 2.61
N VAL A 84 13.40 18.51 3.23
CA VAL A 84 13.27 17.05 3.13
C VAL A 84 12.39 16.66 1.92
N LYS A 85 12.55 15.42 1.48
CA LYS A 85 11.92 14.91 0.25
C LYS A 85 10.72 14.04 0.57
N SER A 86 9.68 14.11 -0.29
CA SER A 86 8.53 13.20 -0.24
C SER A 86 8.02 12.90 -1.65
N SER A 87 7.29 11.78 -1.82
CA SER A 87 6.70 11.43 -3.10
C SER A 87 5.65 12.47 -3.54
N ALA A 88 4.95 13.09 -2.60
CA ALA A 88 4.00 14.16 -2.92
C ALA A 88 4.71 15.36 -3.55
N LEU A 89 5.86 15.77 -3.01
CA LEU A 89 6.70 16.83 -3.60
C LEU A 89 7.32 16.40 -4.93
N GLY A 90 7.84 15.17 -5.01
CA GLY A 90 8.49 14.64 -6.21
C GLY A 90 7.56 14.49 -7.40
N LEU A 91 6.32 14.08 -7.17
CA LEU A 91 5.28 13.97 -8.21
C LEU A 91 4.73 15.34 -8.65
N GLY A 92 4.70 16.31 -7.75
CA GLY A 92 4.25 17.68 -8.05
C GLY A 92 2.90 17.70 -8.80
N ARG A 93 2.87 18.27 -10.00
CA ARG A 93 1.65 18.35 -10.84
C ARG A 93 1.09 16.97 -11.25
N HIS A 94 1.89 15.93 -11.19
CA HIS A 94 1.51 14.55 -11.55
C HIS A 94 1.05 13.73 -10.35
N LEU A 95 0.85 14.34 -9.17
CA LEU A 95 0.50 13.67 -7.93
C LEU A 95 -0.71 12.72 -8.09
N ARG A 96 -1.81 13.22 -8.64
CA ARG A 96 -3.02 12.42 -8.89
C ARG A 96 -2.73 11.23 -9.81
N ALA A 97 -2.02 11.43 -10.90
CA ALA A 97 -1.66 10.37 -11.83
C ALA A 97 -0.72 9.34 -11.18
N GLY A 98 0.25 9.79 -10.39
CA GLY A 98 1.17 8.92 -9.67
C GLY A 98 0.45 8.02 -8.65
N VAL A 99 -0.47 8.58 -7.86
CA VAL A 99 -1.29 7.81 -6.92
C VAL A 99 -2.21 6.84 -7.66
N ALA A 100 -2.87 7.28 -8.75
CA ALA A 100 -3.73 6.42 -9.54
C ALA A 100 -2.94 5.24 -10.17
N THR A 101 -1.73 5.48 -10.66
CA THR A 101 -0.84 4.44 -11.18
C THR A 101 -0.44 3.45 -10.08
N ALA A 102 -0.06 3.93 -8.90
CA ALA A 102 0.27 3.09 -7.77
C ALA A 102 -0.92 2.19 -7.37
N TYR A 103 -2.13 2.75 -7.32
CA TYR A 103 -3.34 1.99 -7.02
C TYR A 103 -3.71 0.98 -8.12
N ALA A 104 -3.51 1.33 -9.39
CA ALA A 104 -3.70 0.38 -10.49
C ALA A 104 -2.72 -0.81 -10.39
N LEU A 105 -1.45 -0.53 -10.09
CA LEU A 105 -0.44 -1.58 -9.84
C LEU A 105 -0.79 -2.41 -8.60
N ALA A 106 -1.32 -1.80 -7.56
CA ALA A 106 -1.78 -2.50 -6.36
C ALA A 106 -2.91 -3.50 -6.70
N VAL A 107 -3.95 -3.04 -7.39
CA VAL A 107 -5.07 -3.90 -7.79
C VAL A 107 -4.62 -5.02 -8.73
N ALA A 108 -3.74 -4.72 -9.69
CA ALA A 108 -3.20 -5.71 -10.61
C ALA A 108 -2.35 -6.76 -9.88
N GLY A 109 -1.45 -6.34 -9.00
CA GLY A 109 -0.58 -7.24 -8.24
C GLY A 109 -1.36 -8.12 -7.26
N LEU A 110 -2.29 -7.53 -6.49
CA LEU A 110 -3.17 -8.27 -5.59
C LEU A 110 -4.08 -9.23 -6.37
N GLY A 111 -4.70 -8.75 -7.46
CA GLY A 111 -5.61 -9.55 -8.27
C GLY A 111 -4.92 -10.75 -8.90
N LEU A 112 -3.79 -10.53 -9.55
CA LEU A 112 -3.04 -11.62 -10.19
C LEU A 112 -2.46 -12.58 -9.14
N GLY A 113 -1.94 -12.06 -8.02
CA GLY A 113 -1.40 -12.88 -6.95
C GLY A 113 -2.47 -13.76 -6.30
N PHE A 114 -3.64 -13.21 -5.96
CA PHE A 114 -4.74 -13.98 -5.40
C PHE A 114 -5.35 -14.94 -6.41
N TRP A 115 -5.43 -14.57 -7.69
CA TRP A 115 -5.90 -15.48 -8.72
C TRP A 115 -5.02 -16.71 -8.87
N LEU A 116 -3.70 -16.54 -8.82
CA LEU A 116 -2.75 -17.66 -8.87
C LEU A 116 -2.76 -18.55 -7.61
N LEU A 117 -3.11 -17.96 -6.44
CA LEU A 117 -3.16 -18.68 -5.17
C LEU A 117 -4.50 -19.37 -4.91
N LEU A 118 -5.60 -18.74 -5.30
CA LEU A 118 -6.96 -19.12 -4.88
C LEU A 118 -7.87 -19.48 -6.05
N GLY A 119 -7.46 -19.21 -7.30
CA GLY A 119 -8.38 -19.24 -8.45
C GLY A 119 -9.42 -18.13 -8.41
N THR A 120 -10.56 -18.37 -9.06
CA THR A 120 -11.69 -17.41 -9.03
C THR A 120 -12.57 -17.68 -7.81
N GLY A 121 -13.13 -16.61 -7.22
CA GLY A 121 -13.99 -16.71 -6.06
C GLY A 121 -14.61 -15.38 -5.64
N ILE A 122 -15.27 -15.35 -4.50
CA ILE A 122 -15.97 -14.18 -3.95
C ILE A 122 -15.02 -13.00 -3.73
N TRP A 123 -13.75 -13.27 -3.44
CA TRP A 123 -12.73 -12.25 -3.27
C TRP A 123 -12.59 -11.31 -4.47
N VAL A 124 -12.94 -11.75 -5.68
CA VAL A 124 -12.90 -10.91 -6.89
C VAL A 124 -13.85 -9.71 -6.76
N ALA A 125 -15.08 -9.95 -6.25
CA ALA A 125 -16.03 -8.86 -6.03
C ALA A 125 -15.50 -7.85 -4.99
N ALA A 126 -14.84 -8.33 -3.93
CA ALA A 126 -14.22 -7.46 -2.93
C ALA A 126 -13.05 -6.66 -3.50
N LEU A 127 -12.22 -7.27 -4.36
CA LEU A 127 -11.14 -6.57 -5.04
C LEU A 127 -11.67 -5.49 -6.00
N VAL A 128 -12.77 -5.76 -6.72
CA VAL A 128 -13.43 -4.77 -7.56
C VAL A 128 -13.99 -3.62 -6.72
N ALA A 129 -14.63 -3.90 -5.60
CA ALA A 129 -15.13 -2.86 -4.68
C ALA A 129 -13.98 -2.00 -4.12
N MET A 130 -12.86 -2.63 -3.72
CA MET A 130 -11.64 -1.93 -3.33
C MET A 130 -11.11 -1.06 -4.48
N ALA A 131 -11.03 -1.58 -5.70
CA ALA A 131 -10.54 -0.85 -6.87
C ALA A 131 -11.38 0.40 -7.16
N LEU A 132 -12.71 0.28 -7.08
CA LEU A 132 -13.63 1.42 -7.22
C LEU A 132 -13.40 2.46 -6.12
N HIS A 133 -13.19 2.03 -4.88
CA HIS A 133 -12.88 2.92 -3.77
C HIS A 133 -11.55 3.67 -3.98
N LEU A 134 -10.49 2.97 -4.41
CA LEU A 134 -9.18 3.57 -4.71
C LEU A 134 -9.25 4.52 -5.92
N ALA A 135 -10.04 4.20 -6.94
CA ALA A 135 -10.30 5.08 -8.07
C ALA A 135 -11.02 6.36 -7.62
N TRP A 136 -12.03 6.24 -6.73
CA TRP A 136 -12.71 7.38 -6.13
C TRP A 136 -11.74 8.25 -5.32
N GLN A 137 -10.84 7.67 -4.52
CA GLN A 137 -9.81 8.43 -3.81
C GLN A 137 -8.94 9.24 -4.78
N SER A 138 -8.44 8.59 -5.85
CA SER A 138 -7.60 9.23 -6.87
C SER A 138 -8.33 10.39 -7.57
N TYR A 139 -9.62 10.22 -7.86
CA TYR A 139 -10.45 11.24 -8.48
C TYR A 139 -10.64 12.46 -7.55
N ARG A 140 -10.87 12.21 -6.24
CA ARG A 140 -11.10 13.26 -5.23
C ARG A 140 -9.81 13.92 -4.73
N LEU A 141 -8.65 13.38 -5.07
CA LEU A 141 -7.36 13.86 -4.59
C LEU A 141 -7.06 15.26 -5.10
N ASP A 142 -6.79 16.17 -4.17
CA ASP A 142 -6.33 17.54 -4.44
C ASP A 142 -5.13 17.84 -3.53
N ALA A 143 -4.01 18.27 -4.15
CA ALA A 143 -2.81 18.68 -3.41
C ALA A 143 -3.00 19.98 -2.62
N GLY A 144 -4.00 20.79 -2.97
CA GLY A 144 -4.35 22.02 -2.27
C GLY A 144 -5.28 21.84 -1.09
N ASP A 145 -5.79 20.61 -0.83
CA ASP A 145 -6.71 20.31 0.28
C ASP A 145 -6.15 19.22 1.21
N PRO A 146 -5.28 19.57 2.17
CA PRO A 146 -4.75 18.63 3.15
C PRO A 146 -5.84 17.95 4.00
N ALA A 147 -6.95 18.64 4.29
CA ALA A 147 -8.04 18.07 5.07
C ALA A 147 -8.76 16.94 4.31
N MET A 148 -8.97 17.11 3.00
CA MET A 148 -9.47 16.05 2.14
C MET A 148 -8.45 14.91 2.03
N ALA A 149 -7.17 15.21 1.81
CA ALA A 149 -6.11 14.22 1.75
C ALA A 149 -6.09 13.31 3.00
N LEU A 150 -6.22 13.89 4.20
CA LEU A 150 -6.31 13.12 5.45
C LEU A 150 -7.55 12.21 5.49
N ARG A 151 -8.70 12.67 4.99
CA ARG A 151 -9.91 11.83 4.90
C ARG A 151 -9.72 10.67 3.94
N LEU A 152 -9.13 10.92 2.77
CA LEU A 152 -8.82 9.89 1.77
C LEU A 152 -7.82 8.87 2.33
N PHE A 153 -6.75 9.32 2.98
CA PHE A 153 -5.81 8.45 3.68
C PHE A 153 -6.52 7.54 4.68
N LYS A 154 -7.33 8.10 5.57
CA LYS A 154 -8.06 7.32 6.59
C LYS A 154 -9.04 6.31 5.98
N SER A 155 -9.61 6.60 4.82
CA SER A 155 -10.55 5.70 4.13
C SER A 155 -9.88 4.45 3.53
N ASN A 156 -8.53 4.38 3.49
CA ASN A 156 -7.82 3.15 3.13
C ASN A 156 -8.04 2.02 4.14
N ARG A 157 -8.39 2.34 5.39
CA ARG A 157 -8.90 1.34 6.34
C ARG A 157 -10.10 0.60 5.76
N ASP A 158 -11.04 1.31 5.17
CA ASP A 158 -12.27 0.74 4.64
C ASP A 158 -11.96 -0.11 3.38
N ALA A 159 -11.04 0.35 2.52
CA ALA A 159 -10.53 -0.43 1.39
C ALA A 159 -9.92 -1.77 1.86
N GLY A 160 -9.09 -1.74 2.91
CA GLY A 160 -8.50 -2.93 3.51
C GLY A 160 -9.54 -3.87 4.12
N LEU A 161 -10.53 -3.33 4.82
CA LEU A 161 -11.62 -4.14 5.41
C LEU A 161 -12.46 -4.81 4.33
N ILE A 162 -12.79 -4.13 3.23
CA ILE A 162 -13.51 -4.69 2.09
C ILE A 162 -12.78 -5.91 1.52
N LEU A 163 -11.48 -5.76 1.22
CA LEU A 163 -10.67 -6.85 0.68
C LEU A 163 -10.55 -8.01 1.66
N THR A 164 -10.24 -7.71 2.93
CA THR A 164 -10.09 -8.74 3.98
C THR A 164 -11.39 -9.51 4.19
N ALA A 165 -12.52 -8.83 4.26
CA ALA A 165 -13.82 -9.47 4.39
C ALA A 165 -14.10 -10.42 3.21
N GLY A 166 -13.83 -9.98 1.97
CA GLY A 166 -13.98 -10.82 0.79
C GLY A 166 -13.10 -12.07 0.81
N LEU A 167 -11.84 -11.95 1.26
CA LEU A 167 -10.93 -13.08 1.40
C LEU A 167 -11.40 -14.08 2.48
N VAL A 168 -11.86 -13.56 3.63
CA VAL A 168 -12.39 -14.39 4.72
C VAL A 168 -13.67 -15.13 4.27
N ILE A 169 -14.60 -14.42 3.64
CA ILE A 169 -15.84 -15.04 3.13
C ILE A 169 -15.51 -16.10 2.07
N ASN A 170 -14.55 -15.81 1.18
CA ASN A 170 -14.10 -16.78 0.17
C ASN A 170 -13.57 -18.06 0.80
N GLN A 171 -12.81 -17.96 1.91
CA GLN A 171 -12.26 -19.10 2.60
C GLN A 171 -13.32 -19.93 3.35
N ILE A 172 -14.39 -19.28 3.83
CA ILE A 172 -15.49 -19.98 4.51
C ILE A 172 -16.42 -20.69 3.50
N ALA A 173 -16.53 -20.13 2.29
CA ALA A 173 -17.41 -20.62 1.23
C ALA A 173 -16.74 -21.68 0.32
N ALA A 174 -15.43 -21.91 0.45
CA ALA A 174 -14.65 -22.89 -0.31
C ALA A 174 -14.66 -24.26 0.37
#